data_9cb5d38e091287720a506f3a8afb759d
#
_entry.id   9cb5d38e091287720a506f3a8afb759d
#
_cell.length_a   1.000
_cell.length_b   1.000
_cell.length_c   1.000
_cell.angle_alpha   90.00
_cell.angle_beta   90.00
_cell.angle_gamma   90.00
#
_symmetry.space_group_name_H-M   'P 1'
#
loop_
_entity.id
_entity.type
_entity.pdbx_description
1 polymer ?
#
loop_
_entity_poly.entity_id
_entity_poly.type
_entity_poly.pdbx_seq_one_letter_code
_entity_poly.pdbx_strand_id
1 'polypeptide(L)'
;QRRRGAIFLVHAVEKGEEIGPPIDMAKAEAAAALNVLASPLLHAYRHVIIRKTAALHIPDIYQWPETAHEGGLLGYGPRLDDVMRQLGRQIVEILGGASPANHPIHQPTKLALAINLKTAKEIGLTIASSLVVHANDVIE
;
A
#
# COMPACT_ATOMS: atom_id res chain seq x y z
N GLN A 1 17.57 -24.26 3.08
CA GLN A 1 16.87 -22.95 3.29
C GLN A 1 15.58 -23.24 4.08
N ARG A 2 15.55 -22.92 5.38
CA ARG A 2 14.32 -22.98 6.17
C ARG A 2 13.38 -21.89 5.67
N ARG A 3 12.29 -22.27 5.01
CA ARG A 3 11.15 -21.36 4.81
C ARG A 3 10.60 -21.02 6.20
N ARG A 4 10.86 -19.83 6.68
CA ARG A 4 10.17 -19.29 7.84
C ARG A 4 8.74 -19.03 7.41
N GLY A 5 7.78 -19.82 7.92
CA GLY A 5 6.35 -19.52 7.73
C GLY A 5 6.04 -18.17 8.35
N ALA A 6 5.38 -17.27 7.60
CA ALA A 6 4.82 -16.06 8.16
C ALA A 6 3.45 -16.39 8.80
N ILE A 7 3.20 -15.86 10.00
CA ILE A 7 1.89 -15.93 10.63
C ILE A 7 1.18 -14.64 10.29
N PHE A 8 -0.02 -14.75 9.73
CA PHE A 8 -0.86 -13.60 9.40
C PHE A 8 -1.99 -13.48 10.42
N LEU A 9 -2.10 -12.31 11.03
CA LEU A 9 -3.24 -11.89 11.82
C LEU A 9 -4.09 -10.97 10.95
N VAL A 10 -5.37 -11.26 10.80
CA VAL A 10 -6.27 -10.48 9.93
C VAL A 10 -7.26 -9.73 10.80
N HIS A 11 -7.23 -8.41 10.66
CA HIS A 11 -8.17 -7.51 11.33
C HIS A 11 -9.08 -6.87 10.29
N ALA A 12 -10.37 -7.22 10.31
CA ALA A 12 -11.38 -6.60 9.46
C ALA A 12 -11.78 -5.23 10.03
N VAL A 13 -11.97 -4.25 9.13
CA VAL A 13 -12.42 -2.89 9.46
C VAL A 13 -13.56 -2.53 8.52
N GLU A 14 -14.70 -2.15 9.05
CA GLU A 14 -15.88 -1.77 8.27
C GLU A 14 -16.07 -0.25 8.19
N LYS A 15 -15.56 0.49 9.19
CA LYS A 15 -15.70 1.94 9.30
C LYS A 15 -14.36 2.61 9.62
N GLY A 16 -14.20 3.85 9.18
CA GLY A 16 -12.96 4.61 9.37
C GLY A 16 -12.58 4.83 10.84
N GLU A 17 -13.55 4.99 11.71
CA GLU A 17 -13.36 5.15 13.16
C GLU A 17 -12.82 3.89 13.85
N GLU A 18 -12.97 2.73 13.20
CA GLU A 18 -12.52 1.44 13.71
C GLU A 18 -11.06 1.10 13.35
N ILE A 19 -10.39 1.95 12.58
CA ILE A 19 -9.01 1.70 12.07
C ILE A 19 -7.98 1.70 13.21
N GLY A 20 -8.18 2.54 14.21
CA GLY A 20 -7.24 2.71 15.31
C GLY A 20 -6.99 1.44 16.14
N PRO A 21 -8.03 0.82 16.73
CA PRO A 21 -7.90 -0.33 17.61
C PRO A 21 -7.15 -1.53 17.00
N PRO A 22 -7.41 -1.97 15.76
CA PRO A 22 -6.64 -3.05 15.12
C PRO A 22 -5.14 -2.79 15.04
N ILE A 23 -4.72 -1.54 14.83
CA ILE A 23 -3.29 -1.19 14.78
C ILE A 23 -2.69 -1.28 16.20
N ASP A 24 -3.43 -0.86 17.24
CA ASP A 24 -3.00 -1.03 18.62
C ASP A 24 -2.88 -2.51 19.01
N MET A 25 -3.84 -3.33 18.57
CA MET A 25 -3.79 -4.79 18.75
C MET A 25 -2.59 -5.40 18.06
N ALA A 26 -2.31 -5.03 16.80
CA ALA A 26 -1.12 -5.49 16.08
C ALA A 26 0.18 -5.15 16.84
N LYS A 27 0.24 -3.97 17.45
CA LYS A 27 1.39 -3.60 18.32
C LYS A 27 1.47 -4.47 19.57
N ALA A 28 0.36 -4.70 20.25
CA ALA A 28 0.30 -5.52 21.46
C ALA A 28 0.67 -6.99 21.19
N GLU A 29 0.33 -7.49 20.02
CA GLU A 29 0.66 -8.84 19.53
C GLU A 29 2.07 -8.96 18.94
N ALA A 30 2.88 -7.89 19.05
CA ALA A 30 4.24 -7.81 18.53
C ALA A 30 4.34 -8.12 17.01
N ALA A 31 3.36 -7.69 16.24
CA ALA A 31 3.39 -7.83 14.78
C ALA A 31 4.67 -7.17 14.21
N ALA A 32 5.37 -7.88 13.36
CA ALA A 32 6.61 -7.40 12.75
C ALA A 32 6.38 -6.31 11.70
N ALA A 33 5.21 -6.31 11.06
CA ALA A 33 4.80 -5.32 10.07
C ALA A 33 3.30 -5.34 9.86
N LEU A 34 2.77 -4.25 9.32
CA LEU A 34 1.38 -4.11 8.90
C LEU A 34 1.27 -4.13 7.38
N ASN A 35 0.44 -5.01 6.83
CA ASN A 35 0.07 -4.99 5.42
C ASN A 35 -1.32 -4.36 5.27
N VAL A 36 -1.38 -3.17 4.69
CA VAL A 36 -2.62 -2.44 4.44
C VAL A 36 -3.17 -2.87 3.09
N LEU A 37 -4.22 -3.71 3.14
CA LEU A 37 -4.80 -4.29 1.94
C LEU A 37 -5.56 -3.26 1.08
N ALA A 38 -5.77 -3.63 -0.18
CA ALA A 38 -6.52 -2.85 -1.14
C ALA A 38 -7.98 -2.68 -0.71
N SER A 39 -8.34 -1.46 -0.31
CA SER A 39 -9.71 -1.08 0.04
C SER A 39 -9.90 0.42 -0.15
N PRO A 40 -11.01 0.87 -0.73
CA PRO A 40 -11.33 2.30 -0.79
C PRO A 40 -11.37 2.96 0.59
N LEU A 41 -11.90 2.24 1.59
CA LEU A 41 -11.93 2.72 2.98
C LEU A 41 -10.53 2.95 3.53
N LEU A 42 -9.65 1.93 3.44
CA LEU A 42 -8.28 2.03 3.96
C LEU A 42 -7.47 3.08 3.20
N HIS A 43 -7.70 3.23 1.90
CA HIS A 43 -7.08 4.29 1.11
C HIS A 43 -7.55 5.69 1.54
N ALA A 44 -8.86 5.88 1.77
CA ALA A 44 -9.40 7.15 2.25
C ALA A 44 -8.81 7.56 3.62
N TYR A 45 -8.57 6.60 4.49
CA TYR A 45 -8.02 6.83 5.84
C TYR A 45 -6.51 6.58 5.94
N ARG A 46 -5.78 6.44 4.83
CA ARG A 46 -4.34 6.12 4.81
C ARG A 46 -3.49 7.05 5.67
N HIS A 47 -3.80 8.35 5.71
CA HIS A 47 -3.05 9.30 6.56
C HIS A 47 -3.23 9.05 8.07
N VAL A 48 -4.37 8.50 8.47
CA VAL A 48 -4.60 8.08 9.87
C VAL A 48 -3.75 6.86 10.17
N ILE A 49 -3.71 5.89 9.24
CA ILE A 49 -2.91 4.67 9.37
C ILE A 49 -1.43 5.03 9.45
N ILE A 50 -0.91 5.82 8.49
CA ILE A 50 0.50 6.26 8.42
C ILE A 50 0.94 6.92 9.74
N ARG A 51 0.16 7.89 10.24
CA ARG A 51 0.51 8.55 11.49
C ARG A 51 0.56 7.59 12.66
N LYS A 52 -0.37 6.64 12.71
CA LYS A 52 -0.48 5.70 13.82
C LYS A 52 0.63 4.64 13.78
N THR A 53 0.93 4.07 12.62
CA THR A 53 2.03 3.11 12.44
C THR A 53 3.38 3.75 12.74
N ALA A 54 3.61 4.98 12.27
CA ALA A 54 4.82 5.75 12.60
C ALA A 54 4.98 5.99 14.11
N ALA A 55 3.91 6.44 14.79
CA ALA A 55 3.92 6.68 16.24
C ALA A 55 4.19 5.39 17.04
N LEU A 56 3.76 4.25 16.54
CA LEU A 56 3.97 2.94 17.18
C LEU A 56 5.23 2.23 16.69
N HIS A 57 5.99 2.84 15.76
CA HIS A 57 7.18 2.25 15.12
C HIS A 57 6.86 0.87 14.52
N ILE A 58 5.74 0.76 13.81
CA ILE A 58 5.34 -0.45 13.08
C ILE A 58 5.65 -0.24 11.60
N PRO A 59 6.53 -1.04 10.98
CA PRO A 59 6.72 -1.03 9.54
C PRO A 59 5.41 -1.31 8.80
N ASP A 60 5.12 -0.55 7.76
CA ASP A 60 3.90 -0.70 6.98
C ASP A 60 4.17 -0.82 5.49
N ILE A 61 3.26 -1.52 4.78
CA ILE A 61 3.28 -1.64 3.33
C ILE A 61 1.87 -1.41 2.78
N TYR A 62 1.81 -0.67 1.69
CA TYR A 62 0.58 -0.28 0.99
C TYR A 62 0.59 -0.78 -0.45
N GLN A 63 -0.60 -0.91 -1.05
CA GLN A 63 -0.72 -1.31 -2.45
C GLN A 63 -0.34 -0.21 -3.45
N TRP A 64 -0.40 1.07 -3.05
CA TRP A 64 -0.10 2.20 -3.92
C TRP A 64 1.28 2.76 -3.62
N PRO A 65 2.20 2.79 -4.61
CA PRO A 65 3.53 3.41 -4.45
C PRO A 65 3.47 4.85 -3.95
N GLU A 66 2.45 5.59 -4.35
CA GLU A 66 2.22 6.98 -3.95
C GLU A 66 2.10 7.16 -2.44
N THR A 67 1.62 6.13 -1.72
CA THR A 67 1.49 6.19 -0.26
C THR A 67 2.83 6.33 0.47
N ALA A 68 3.92 5.81 -0.12
CA ALA A 68 5.26 6.03 0.42
C ALA A 68 5.68 7.51 0.36
N HIS A 69 5.27 8.26 -0.67
CA HIS A 69 5.50 9.71 -0.77
C HIS A 69 4.69 10.49 0.26
N GLU A 70 3.61 9.94 0.75
CA GLU A 70 2.74 10.53 1.78
C GLU A 70 3.19 10.20 3.22
N GLY A 71 4.28 9.44 3.38
CA GLY A 71 4.86 9.10 4.68
C GLY A 71 4.75 7.62 5.08
N GLY A 72 4.08 6.76 4.31
CA GLY A 72 4.14 5.30 4.49
C GLY A 72 5.56 4.78 4.24
N LEU A 73 5.91 3.64 4.83
CA LEU A 73 7.25 3.08 4.68
C LEU A 73 7.47 2.49 3.30
N LEU A 74 6.56 1.63 2.85
CA LEU A 74 6.65 0.94 1.57
C LEU A 74 5.34 1.05 0.79
N GLY A 75 5.44 1.23 -0.51
CA GLY A 75 4.32 1.08 -1.44
C GLY A 75 4.71 0.12 -2.56
N TYR A 76 3.92 -0.93 -2.79
CA TYR A 76 4.18 -1.88 -3.86
C TYR A 76 2.90 -2.26 -4.61
N GLY A 77 2.85 -1.89 -5.87
CA GLY A 77 1.70 -2.17 -6.74
C GLY A 77 1.71 -1.33 -8.01
N PRO A 78 0.59 -1.29 -8.74
CA PRO A 78 0.45 -0.41 -9.89
C PRO A 78 0.42 1.06 -9.44
N ARG A 79 0.88 1.96 -10.30
CA ARG A 79 0.71 3.40 -10.05
C ARG A 79 -0.76 3.78 -10.20
N LEU A 80 -1.28 4.48 -9.22
CA LEU A 80 -2.69 4.89 -9.19
C LEU A 80 -3.06 5.74 -10.42
N ASP A 81 -2.18 6.64 -10.82
CA ASP A 81 -2.37 7.47 -12.02
C ASP A 81 -2.53 6.65 -13.31
N ASP A 82 -1.75 5.58 -13.46
CA ASP A 82 -1.85 4.72 -14.64
C ASP A 82 -3.18 3.95 -14.66
N VAL A 83 -3.63 3.51 -13.50
CA VAL A 83 -4.94 2.86 -13.34
C VAL A 83 -6.06 3.84 -13.68
N MET A 84 -6.00 5.08 -13.16
CA MET A 84 -7.02 6.11 -13.44
C MET A 84 -7.03 6.55 -14.91
N ARG A 85 -5.88 6.69 -15.56
CA ARG A 85 -5.79 6.98 -17.00
C ARG A 85 -6.40 5.84 -17.83
N GLN A 86 -6.14 4.59 -17.45
CA GLN A 86 -6.72 3.43 -18.13
C GLN A 86 -8.23 3.41 -17.98
N LEU A 87 -8.75 3.64 -16.77
CA LEU A 87 -10.18 3.75 -16.52
C LEU A 87 -10.82 4.87 -17.36
N GLY A 88 -10.18 6.04 -17.43
CA GLY A 88 -10.63 7.16 -18.25
C GLY A 88 -10.74 6.79 -19.74
N ARG A 89 -9.74 6.10 -20.29
CA ARG A 89 -9.80 5.60 -21.69
C ARG A 89 -10.98 4.65 -21.92
N GLN A 90 -11.21 3.70 -21.01
CA GLN A 90 -12.33 2.77 -21.11
C GLN A 90 -13.69 3.48 -21.07
N ILE A 91 -13.84 4.49 -20.21
CA ILE A 91 -15.07 5.29 -20.14
C ILE A 91 -15.31 6.02 -21.47
N VAL A 92 -14.28 6.64 -22.06
CA VAL A 92 -14.41 7.35 -23.35
C VAL A 92 -14.81 6.38 -24.46
N GLU A 93 -14.22 5.19 -24.52
CA GLU A 93 -14.54 4.17 -25.52
C GLU A 93 -16.01 3.69 -25.38
N ILE A 94 -16.48 3.45 -24.16
CA ILE A 94 -17.87 3.04 -23.90
C ILE A 94 -18.85 4.16 -24.26
N LEU A 95 -18.56 5.41 -23.90
CA LEU A 95 -19.36 6.57 -24.27
C LEU A 95 -19.35 6.80 -25.79
N GLY A 96 -18.29 6.40 -26.49
CA GLY A 96 -18.18 6.40 -27.96
C GLY A 96 -18.93 5.27 -28.66
N GLY A 97 -19.63 4.39 -27.90
CA GLY A 97 -20.46 3.31 -28.46
C GLY A 97 -19.83 1.91 -28.36
N ALA A 98 -18.67 1.75 -27.74
CA ALA A 98 -18.14 0.41 -27.48
C ALA A 98 -19.03 -0.36 -26.51
N SER A 99 -19.28 -1.65 -26.80
CA SER A 99 -20.09 -2.50 -25.92
C SER A 99 -19.31 -2.87 -24.66
N PRO A 100 -19.81 -2.58 -23.45
CA PRO A 100 -19.15 -3.01 -22.21
C PRO A 100 -18.96 -4.52 -22.11
N ALA A 101 -19.89 -5.31 -22.70
CA ALA A 101 -19.81 -6.78 -22.67
C ALA A 101 -18.62 -7.34 -23.46
N ASN A 102 -18.15 -6.60 -24.48
CA ASN A 102 -17.03 -6.99 -25.33
C ASN A 102 -15.72 -6.24 -24.98
N HIS A 103 -15.77 -5.40 -23.94
CA HIS A 103 -14.62 -4.62 -23.54
C HIS A 103 -13.61 -5.50 -22.79
N PRO A 104 -12.32 -5.50 -23.18
CA PRO A 104 -11.32 -6.35 -22.54
C PRO A 104 -11.09 -5.94 -21.08
N ILE A 105 -10.91 -6.93 -20.21
CA ILE A 105 -10.49 -6.68 -18.83
C ILE A 105 -9.00 -6.34 -18.86
N HIS A 106 -8.66 -5.12 -18.46
CA HIS A 106 -7.29 -4.67 -18.35
C HIS A 106 -6.76 -4.87 -16.91
N GLN A 107 -5.72 -5.66 -16.79
CA GLN A 107 -4.97 -5.79 -15.54
C GLN A 107 -3.69 -4.97 -15.63
N PRO A 108 -3.33 -4.20 -14.59
CA PRO A 108 -2.04 -3.53 -14.52
C PRO A 108 -0.91 -4.55 -14.60
N THR A 109 0.00 -4.39 -15.56
CA THR A 109 1.16 -5.27 -15.75
C THR A 109 2.45 -4.66 -15.20
N LYS A 110 2.47 -3.35 -14.98
CA LYS A 110 3.61 -2.63 -14.42
C LYS A 110 3.38 -2.38 -12.94
N LEU A 111 4.22 -2.98 -12.13
CA LEU A 111 4.25 -2.75 -10.68
C LEU A 111 5.46 -1.89 -10.34
N ALA A 112 5.31 -0.99 -9.40
CA ALA A 112 6.37 -0.15 -8.88
C ALA A 112 6.54 -0.37 -7.38
N LEU A 113 7.79 -0.31 -6.92
CA LEU A 113 8.17 -0.31 -5.51
C LEU A 113 8.64 1.09 -5.14
N ALA A 114 7.99 1.70 -4.18
CA ALA A 114 8.43 2.94 -3.55
C ALA A 114 8.85 2.67 -2.10
N ILE A 115 9.96 3.27 -1.68
CA ILE A 115 10.53 3.12 -0.34
C ILE A 115 10.78 4.50 0.25
N ASN A 116 10.27 4.74 1.45
CA ASN A 116 10.54 5.97 2.19
C ASN A 116 11.63 5.72 3.24
N LEU A 117 12.86 6.13 2.93
CA LEU A 117 14.00 6.00 3.84
C LEU A 117 13.92 6.96 5.03
N LYS A 118 13.25 8.10 4.86
CA LYS A 118 12.99 9.03 5.96
C LYS A 118 12.10 8.37 7.02
N THR A 119 10.98 7.79 6.61
CA THR A 119 10.11 7.02 7.50
C THR A 119 10.82 5.82 8.10
N ALA A 120 11.64 5.10 7.32
CA ALA A 120 12.45 3.99 7.84
C ALA A 120 13.36 4.45 9.00
N LYS A 121 14.05 5.58 8.83
CA LYS A 121 14.89 6.18 9.86
C LYS A 121 14.11 6.60 11.10
N GLU A 122 12.93 7.22 10.91
CA GLU A 122 12.06 7.66 12.01
C GLU A 122 11.57 6.49 12.87
N ILE A 123 11.24 5.34 12.27
CA ILE A 123 10.83 4.16 13.02
C ILE A 123 11.98 3.25 13.47
N GLY A 124 13.23 3.65 13.20
CA GLY A 124 14.43 2.89 13.60
C GLY A 124 14.71 1.65 12.76
N LEU A 125 14.24 1.60 11.51
CA LEU A 125 14.42 0.46 10.61
C LEU A 125 15.52 0.72 9.58
N THR A 126 16.40 -0.25 9.39
CA THR A 126 17.38 -0.24 8.30
C THR A 126 16.84 -1.07 7.12
N ILE A 127 16.70 -0.44 5.98
CA ILE A 127 16.29 -1.12 4.74
C ILE A 127 17.52 -1.73 4.07
N ALA A 128 17.42 -3.00 3.68
CA ALA A 128 18.51 -3.68 2.98
C ALA A 128 18.83 -2.99 1.64
N SER A 129 20.10 -2.75 1.35
CA SER A 129 20.54 -2.09 0.10
C SER A 129 20.06 -2.82 -1.14
N SER A 130 19.95 -4.15 -1.10
CA SER A 130 19.39 -4.94 -2.19
C SER A 130 17.94 -4.58 -2.50
N LEU A 131 17.14 -4.21 -1.52
CA LEU A 131 15.76 -3.77 -1.73
C LEU A 131 15.72 -2.35 -2.32
N VAL A 132 16.57 -1.46 -1.82
CA VAL A 132 16.68 -0.07 -2.30
C VAL A 132 17.06 -0.02 -3.78
N VAL A 133 18.01 -0.85 -4.21
CA VAL A 133 18.45 -0.93 -5.62
C VAL A 133 17.31 -1.35 -6.58
N HIS A 134 16.35 -2.14 -6.09
CA HIS A 134 15.20 -2.58 -6.90
C HIS A 134 13.99 -1.63 -6.81
N ALA A 135 14.07 -0.60 -5.98
CA ALA A 135 13.00 0.38 -5.87
C ALA A 135 12.92 1.28 -7.11
N ASN A 136 11.70 1.59 -7.54
CA ASN A 136 11.43 2.56 -8.60
C ASN A 136 11.50 3.99 -8.07
N ASP A 137 11.07 4.18 -6.81
CA ASP A 137 11.10 5.46 -6.12
C ASP A 137 11.74 5.27 -4.74
N VAL A 138 12.71 6.13 -4.42
CA VAL A 138 13.34 6.19 -3.09
C VAL A 138 13.17 7.61 -2.56
N ILE A 139 12.51 7.75 -1.41
CA ILE A 139 12.23 9.02 -0.75
C ILE A 139 13.24 9.16 0.41
N GLU A 140 14.08 10.22 0.35
CA GLU A 140 15.13 10.56 1.33
C GLU A 140 14.75 11.76 2.18
#